data_c5733cea556c501b4966799ca29955d6
#
_entry.id   c5733cea556c501b4966799ca29955d6
#
_cell.length_a   1.000
_cell.length_b   1.000
_cell.length_c   1.000
_cell.angle_alpha   90.00
_cell.angle_beta   90.00
_cell.angle_gamma   90.00
#
_symmetry.space_group_name_H-M   'P 1'
#
loop_
_entity.id
_entity.type
_entity.pdbx_description
1 polymer ?
#
loop_
_entity_poly.entity_id
_entity_poly.type
_entity_poly.pdbx_seq_one_letter_code
_entity_poly.pdbx_strand_id
1 'polypeptide(L)'
;MENTYILVLTTVGTKQFASDLAHSIVSARLAACVQMQAVESVYRWKGEVCSGPEWLLAIKTSAGRYAELEQHIRANHSYETPEIVRLPVTGGSRQYLAWIGECVGEQG
;
A
#
# COMPACT_ATOMS: atom_id res chain seq x y z
N MET A 1 -8.44 -19.70 -10.85
CA MET A 1 -9.01 -18.51 -10.20
C MET A 1 -7.97 -17.43 -10.03
N GLU A 2 -8.31 -16.24 -10.37
CA GLU A 2 -7.41 -15.12 -10.23
C GLU A 2 -7.10 -14.84 -8.78
N ASN A 3 -5.95 -14.24 -8.54
CA ASN A 3 -5.63 -13.75 -7.21
C ASN A 3 -6.53 -12.58 -6.90
N THR A 4 -7.42 -12.77 -5.94
CA THR A 4 -8.41 -11.77 -5.55
C THR A 4 -7.81 -10.72 -4.64
N TYR A 5 -6.74 -11.08 -3.93
CA TYR A 5 -6.14 -10.21 -2.92
C TYR A 5 -4.72 -9.86 -3.29
N ILE A 6 -4.32 -8.66 -2.90
CA ILE A 6 -3.00 -8.13 -3.25
C ILE A 6 -2.39 -7.40 -2.06
N LEU A 7 -1.08 -7.27 -2.11
CA LEU A 7 -0.30 -6.44 -1.21
C LEU A 7 0.26 -5.29 -2.04
N VAL A 8 0.07 -4.07 -1.57
CA VAL A 8 0.59 -2.91 -2.27
C VAL A 8 1.62 -2.24 -1.37
N LEU A 9 2.78 -1.92 -1.94
CA LEU A 9 3.86 -1.28 -1.19
C LEU A 9 4.06 0.14 -1.69
N THR A 10 4.25 1.05 -0.73
CA THR A 10 4.68 2.41 -1.03
C THR A 10 5.56 2.89 0.11
N THR A 11 6.37 3.91 -0.13
CA THR A 11 7.22 4.50 0.90
C THR A 11 6.98 6.00 0.96
N VAL A 12 7.09 6.55 2.16
CA VAL A 12 6.92 7.99 2.38
C VAL A 12 8.01 8.47 3.32
N GLY A 13 8.16 9.80 3.43
CA GLY A 13 9.31 10.39 4.10
C GLY A 13 9.24 10.45 5.61
N THR A 14 8.06 10.50 6.20
CA THR A 14 7.93 10.66 7.66
C THR A 14 6.86 9.75 8.21
N LYS A 15 6.96 9.48 9.52
CA LYS A 15 5.96 8.66 10.19
C LYS A 15 4.59 9.31 10.15
N GLN A 16 4.54 10.62 10.32
CA GLN A 16 3.27 11.34 10.31
C GLN A 16 2.59 11.23 8.95
N PHE A 17 3.35 11.39 7.88
CA PHE A 17 2.81 11.24 6.53
C PHE A 17 2.28 9.82 6.32
N ALA A 18 3.05 8.83 6.78
CA ALA A 18 2.64 7.42 6.66
C ALA A 18 1.32 7.18 7.40
N SER A 19 1.21 7.70 8.62
CA SER A 19 0.02 7.51 9.43
C SER A 19 -1.20 8.17 8.78
N ASP A 20 -1.04 9.41 8.30
CA ASP A 20 -2.13 10.12 7.67
C ASP A 20 -2.60 9.42 6.41
N LEU A 21 -1.65 8.97 5.59
CA LEU A 21 -1.99 8.25 4.36
C LEU A 21 -2.69 6.92 4.68
N ALA A 22 -2.16 6.18 5.65
CA ALA A 22 -2.74 4.90 6.05
C ALA A 22 -4.19 5.07 6.52
N HIS A 23 -4.43 6.08 7.37
CA HIS A 23 -5.78 6.34 7.86
C HIS A 23 -6.73 6.70 6.72
N SER A 24 -6.27 7.52 5.77
CA SER A 24 -7.12 7.92 4.65
C SER A 24 -7.47 6.73 3.76
N ILE A 25 -6.51 5.83 3.55
CA ILE A 25 -6.72 4.64 2.72
C ILE A 25 -7.77 3.72 3.34
N VAL A 26 -7.61 3.43 4.63
CA VAL A 26 -8.52 2.52 5.31
C VAL A 26 -9.90 3.14 5.46
N SER A 27 -9.96 4.44 5.79
CA SER A 27 -11.23 5.14 5.94
C SER A 27 -12.03 5.17 4.64
N ALA A 28 -11.34 5.24 3.51
CA ALA A 28 -11.99 5.25 2.20
C ALA A 28 -12.33 3.85 1.68
N ARG A 29 -12.08 2.82 2.49
CA ARG A 29 -12.30 1.41 2.13
C ARG A 29 -11.48 0.97 0.92
N LEU A 30 -10.34 1.59 0.72
CA LEU A 30 -9.42 1.20 -0.35
C LEU A 30 -8.52 0.07 0.08
N ALA A 31 -8.44 -0.19 1.39
CA ALA A 31 -7.70 -1.32 1.93
C ALA A 31 -8.30 -1.71 3.27
N ALA A 32 -8.05 -2.96 3.66
CA ALA A 32 -8.50 -3.46 4.95
C ALA A 32 -7.50 -3.13 6.05
N CYS A 33 -6.23 -3.08 5.69
CA CYS A 33 -5.16 -2.95 6.69
C CYS A 33 -3.95 -2.32 6.04
N VAL A 34 -3.32 -1.40 6.76
CA VAL A 34 -2.05 -0.81 6.34
C VAL A 34 -1.09 -0.93 7.52
N GLN A 35 0.04 -1.57 7.28
CA GLN A 35 1.08 -1.67 8.29
C GLN A 35 2.25 -0.80 7.88
N MET A 36 2.89 -0.16 8.85
CA MET A 36 3.96 0.79 8.59
C MET A 36 5.19 0.38 9.35
N GLN A 37 6.35 0.54 8.72
CA GLN A 37 7.61 0.28 9.42
C GLN A 37 8.70 1.21 8.90
N ALA A 38 9.63 1.54 9.77
CA ALA A 38 10.76 2.37 9.42
C ALA A 38 11.77 1.52 8.65
N VAL A 39 12.27 2.04 7.54
CA VAL A 39 13.25 1.35 6.73
C VAL A 39 14.37 2.31 6.33
N GLU A 40 15.51 1.75 5.93
CA GLU A 40 16.59 2.49 5.29
C GLU A 40 16.54 2.12 3.82
N SER A 41 16.51 3.12 2.96
CA SER A 41 16.44 2.89 1.52
C SER A 41 17.71 3.36 0.85
N VAL A 42 18.18 2.58 -0.13
CA VAL A 42 19.28 2.97 -0.99
C VAL A 42 18.76 2.86 -2.41
N TYR A 43 18.84 3.94 -3.17
CA TYR A 43 18.18 3.99 -4.48
C TYR A 43 18.92 4.95 -5.41
N ARG A 44 18.61 4.85 -6.69
CA ARG A 44 19.20 5.75 -7.68
C ARG A 44 18.18 6.82 -8.05
N TRP A 45 18.62 8.07 -8.02
CA TRP A 45 17.76 9.19 -8.36
C TRP A 45 18.58 10.22 -9.12
N LYS A 46 18.13 10.53 -10.33
CA LYS A 46 18.79 11.54 -11.20
C LYS A 46 20.28 11.28 -11.35
N GLY A 47 20.63 10.02 -11.57
CA GLY A 47 22.01 9.63 -11.81
C GLY A 47 22.87 9.43 -10.57
N GLU A 48 22.31 9.69 -9.40
CA GLU A 48 23.06 9.57 -8.14
C GLU A 48 22.56 8.41 -7.31
N VAL A 49 23.45 7.82 -6.53
CA VAL A 49 23.05 6.82 -5.54
C VAL A 49 22.74 7.57 -4.24
N CYS A 50 21.50 7.46 -3.80
CA CYS A 50 21.02 8.17 -2.63
C CYS A 50 20.66 7.15 -1.55
N SER A 51 20.64 7.60 -0.30
CA SER A 51 20.20 6.75 0.80
C SER A 51 19.57 7.60 1.88
N GLY A 52 18.71 7.00 2.66
CA GLY A 52 18.09 7.69 3.77
C GLY A 52 16.96 6.91 4.37
N PRO A 53 16.41 7.41 5.48
CA PRO A 53 15.29 6.75 6.14
C PRO A 53 14.00 7.02 5.41
N GLU A 54 13.12 6.01 5.43
CA GLU A 54 11.78 6.11 4.88
C GLU A 54 10.83 5.29 5.75
N TRP A 55 9.55 5.48 5.51
CA TRP A 55 8.51 4.65 6.13
C TRP A 55 7.84 3.84 5.03
N LEU A 56 7.87 2.54 5.20
CA LEU A 56 7.27 1.61 4.25
C LEU A 56 5.85 1.29 4.70
N LEU A 57 4.90 1.39 3.77
CA LEU A 57 3.53 0.98 4.03
C LEU A 57 3.27 -0.31 3.27
N ALA A 58 2.74 -1.31 4.00
CA ALA A 58 2.30 -2.57 3.42
C ALA A 58 0.77 -2.56 3.48
N ILE A 59 0.14 -2.49 2.32
CA ILE A 59 -1.29 -2.24 2.19
C ILE A 59 -1.96 -3.51 1.70
N LYS A 60 -2.91 -4.03 2.47
CA LYS A 60 -3.61 -5.27 2.14
C LYS A 60 -5.00 -4.97 1.65
N THR A 61 -5.30 -5.37 0.42
CA THR A 61 -6.58 -5.05 -0.21
C THR A 61 -6.94 -6.10 -1.24
N SER A 62 -8.03 -5.87 -1.95
CA SER A 62 -8.43 -6.74 -3.06
C SER A 62 -7.95 -6.15 -4.38
N ALA A 63 -7.79 -7.03 -5.36
CA ALA A 63 -7.36 -6.60 -6.69
C ALA A 63 -8.34 -5.61 -7.31
N GLY A 64 -9.62 -5.72 -6.98
CA GLY A 64 -10.64 -4.83 -7.52
C GLY A 64 -10.50 -3.39 -7.05
N ARG A 65 -9.77 -3.17 -5.95
CA ARG A 65 -9.57 -1.81 -5.44
C ARG A 65 -8.28 -1.17 -5.92
N TYR A 66 -7.46 -1.92 -6.67
CA TYR A 66 -6.11 -1.42 -6.97
C TYR A 66 -6.10 -0.10 -7.71
N ALA A 67 -6.93 0.05 -8.75
CA ALA A 67 -6.90 1.28 -9.56
C ALA A 67 -7.22 2.50 -8.73
N GLU A 68 -8.25 2.41 -7.87
CA GLU A 68 -8.61 3.51 -6.99
C GLU A 68 -7.53 3.77 -5.95
N LEU A 69 -6.93 2.71 -5.42
CA LEU A 69 -5.88 2.84 -4.43
C LEU A 69 -4.65 3.52 -5.02
N GLU A 70 -4.24 3.09 -6.21
CA GLU A 70 -3.09 3.71 -6.85
C GLU A 70 -3.34 5.20 -7.07
N GLN A 71 -4.53 5.56 -7.58
CA GLN A 71 -4.87 6.95 -7.81
C GLN A 71 -4.84 7.75 -6.52
N HIS A 72 -5.38 7.18 -5.43
CA HIS A 72 -5.40 7.84 -4.13
C HIS A 72 -3.98 8.09 -3.61
N ILE A 73 -3.10 7.10 -3.73
CA ILE A 73 -1.72 7.26 -3.29
C ILE A 73 -1.04 8.35 -4.11
N ARG A 74 -1.19 8.32 -5.44
CA ARG A 74 -0.54 9.31 -6.29
C ARG A 74 -1.03 10.71 -6.00
N ALA A 75 -2.32 10.87 -5.74
CA ALA A 75 -2.91 12.19 -5.48
C ALA A 75 -2.46 12.78 -4.13
N ASN A 76 -2.03 11.93 -3.21
CA ASN A 76 -1.68 12.35 -1.84
C ASN A 76 -0.22 12.16 -1.49
N HIS A 77 0.64 11.89 -2.49
CA HIS A 77 2.04 11.62 -2.23
C HIS A 77 2.88 12.86 -2.51
N SER A 78 3.95 13.04 -1.73
CA SER A 78 4.83 14.18 -1.88
C SER A 78 5.96 13.95 -2.87
N TYR A 79 6.23 12.69 -3.24
CA TYR A 79 7.32 12.39 -4.17
C TYR A 79 6.86 12.57 -5.61
N GLU A 80 7.80 12.97 -6.46
CA GLU A 80 7.56 13.11 -7.89
C GLU A 80 7.25 11.74 -8.51
N THR A 81 8.01 10.70 -8.12
CA THR A 81 7.84 9.35 -8.61
C THR A 81 7.74 8.40 -7.41
N PRO A 82 6.55 8.25 -6.84
CA PRO A 82 6.41 7.40 -5.65
C PRO A 82 6.52 5.93 -6.01
N GLU A 83 7.04 5.15 -5.07
CA GLU A 83 7.00 3.70 -5.19
C GLU A 83 5.57 3.24 -5.03
N ILE A 84 5.04 2.53 -6.02
CA ILE A 84 3.73 1.89 -5.91
C ILE A 84 3.86 0.57 -6.64
N VAL A 85 3.92 -0.52 -5.89
CA VAL A 85 4.13 -1.85 -6.43
C VAL A 85 3.05 -2.76 -5.87
N ARG A 86 2.46 -3.58 -6.75
CA ARG A 86 1.48 -4.56 -6.25
C ARG A 86 2.04 -5.96 -6.40
N LEU A 87 1.77 -6.78 -5.41
CA LEU A 87 2.17 -8.18 -5.41
C LEU A 87 0.92 -9.04 -5.21
N PRO A 88 0.83 -10.17 -5.91
CA PRO A 88 -0.31 -11.05 -5.70
C PRO A 88 -0.18 -11.79 -4.36
N VAL A 89 -1.29 -11.97 -3.67
CA VAL A 89 -1.35 -12.81 -2.49
C VAL A 89 -1.88 -14.16 -2.96
N THR A 90 -1.01 -15.15 -3.01
CA THR A 90 -1.34 -16.45 -3.59
C THR A 90 -1.98 -17.41 -2.61
N GLY A 91 -2.00 -17.07 -1.33
CA GLY A 91 -2.64 -17.89 -0.32
C GLY A 91 -2.63 -17.21 1.02
N GLY A 92 -3.42 -17.70 1.92
CA GLY A 92 -3.50 -17.18 3.27
C GLY A 92 -4.65 -17.85 4.00
N SER A 93 -4.84 -17.47 5.27
CA SER A 93 -5.94 -18.02 6.02
C SER A 93 -7.26 -17.59 5.39
N ARG A 94 -8.19 -18.53 5.25
CA ARG A 94 -9.48 -18.23 4.64
C ARG A 94 -10.20 -17.09 5.36
N GLN A 95 -10.17 -17.13 6.68
CA GLN A 95 -10.86 -16.13 7.48
C GLN A 95 -10.26 -14.74 7.28
N TYR A 96 -8.93 -14.67 7.26
CA TYR A 96 -8.28 -13.38 7.10
C TYR A 96 -8.53 -12.79 5.71
N LEU A 97 -8.44 -13.61 4.68
CA LEU A 97 -8.66 -13.13 3.31
C LEU A 97 -10.11 -12.69 3.13
N ALA A 98 -11.06 -13.44 3.69
CA ALA A 98 -12.46 -13.04 3.63
C ALA A 98 -12.68 -11.71 4.35
N TRP A 99 -11.99 -11.51 5.47
CA TRP A 99 -12.08 -10.25 6.21
C TRP A 99 -11.59 -9.07 5.37
N ILE A 100 -10.49 -9.26 4.61
CA ILE A 100 -10.03 -8.21 3.72
C ILE A 100 -11.14 -7.82 2.74
N GLY A 101 -11.76 -8.82 2.13
CA GLY A 101 -12.84 -8.57 1.18
C GLY A 101 -14.01 -7.81 1.78
N GLU A 102 -14.40 -8.19 2.99
CA GLU A 102 -15.50 -7.51 3.69
C GLU A 102 -15.17 -6.04 3.95
N CYS A 103 -13.94 -5.76 4.37
CA CYS A 103 -13.53 -4.41 4.72
C CYS A 103 -13.58 -3.46 3.52
N VAL A 104 -13.29 -3.98 2.33
CA VAL A 104 -13.27 -3.14 1.13
C VAL A 104 -14.57 -3.23 0.33
N GLY A 105 -15.57 -3.92 0.86
CA GLY A 105 -16.87 -4.00 0.22
C GLY A 105 -16.95 -5.01 -0.90
N GLU A 106 -16.00 -5.92 -1.00
CA GLU A 106 -16.01 -6.97 -2.01
C GLU A 106 -16.80 -8.15 -1.49
N GLN A 107 -17.62 -8.73 -2.34
CA GLN A 107 -18.41 -9.87 -1.97
C GLN A 107 -17.74 -11.14 -2.47
N GLY A 108 -17.37 -12.00 -1.53
CA GLY A 108 -16.93 -13.35 -1.78
C GLY A 108 -15.83 -13.58 -2.77
#